data_441f52d0405907f8c5aa949d70a35bdb
#
_entry.id   441f52d0405907f8c5aa949d70a35bdb
#
_cell.length_a   1.000
_cell.length_b   1.000
_cell.length_c   1.000
_cell.angle_alpha   90.00
_cell.angle_beta   90.00
_cell.angle_gamma   90.00
#
_symmetry.space_group_name_H-M   'P 1'
#
loop_
_entity.id
_entity.type
_entity.pdbx_description
1 polymer ?
#
loop_
_entity_poly.entity_id
_entity_poly.type
_entity_poly.pdbx_seq_one_letter_code
_entity_poly.pdbx_strand_id
1 'polypeptide(L)'
;MYTVKSRILREKRGWGPDYCRNNWHIHHKGGQILLVTGGRGWYQEWGKPAQELKAGDVVNIPPEVKHWHGAAKDSWFQHLAVEVPAEGASNEWLESVDPEEYAKLK
;
A
#
# COMPACT_ATOMS: atom_id res chain seq x y z
N MET A 1 -19.41 -12.68 -13.87
CA MET A 1 -19.28 -11.22 -13.65
C MET A 1 -18.61 -10.96 -12.32
N TYR A 2 -17.64 -10.09 -12.31
CA TYR A 2 -16.92 -9.76 -11.08
C TYR A 2 -17.52 -8.55 -10.40
N THR A 3 -17.56 -8.58 -9.07
CA THR A 3 -17.83 -7.39 -8.28
C THR A 3 -16.48 -6.86 -7.81
N VAL A 4 -16.15 -5.66 -8.22
CA VAL A 4 -14.89 -5.00 -7.83
C VAL A 4 -15.20 -4.00 -6.75
N LYS A 5 -14.48 -4.10 -5.62
CA LYS A 5 -14.54 -3.10 -4.57
C LYS A 5 -13.40 -2.13 -4.78
N SER A 6 -13.71 -0.84 -4.73
CA SER A 6 -12.71 0.19 -4.88
C SER A 6 -12.94 1.29 -3.86
N ARG A 7 -11.86 1.95 -3.47
CA ARG A 7 -11.95 3.11 -2.59
C ARG A 7 -10.76 4.03 -2.83
N ILE A 8 -10.99 5.31 -2.60
CA ILE A 8 -9.94 6.31 -2.66
C ILE A 8 -9.42 6.52 -1.25
N LEU A 9 -8.12 6.35 -1.09
CA LEU A 9 -7.45 6.56 0.18
C LEU A 9 -6.51 7.74 0.06
N ARG A 10 -6.51 8.57 1.09
CA ARG A 10 -5.55 9.66 1.20
C ARG A 10 -4.75 9.46 2.46
N GLU A 11 -3.47 9.17 2.29
CA GLU A 11 -2.55 8.98 3.39
C GLU A 11 -1.80 10.29 3.59
N LYS A 12 -1.83 10.81 4.82
CA LYS A 12 -1.22 12.08 5.13
C LYS A 12 0.23 11.87 5.55
N ARG A 13 1.07 12.88 5.32
CA ARG A 13 2.36 12.86 5.96
C ARG A 13 2.12 12.96 7.46
N GLY A 14 2.81 12.13 8.22
CA GLY A 14 2.48 11.94 9.60
C GLY A 14 3.38 12.69 10.56
N TRP A 15 2.86 12.83 11.76
CA TRP A 15 3.58 13.39 12.89
C TRP A 15 4.11 12.31 13.81
N GLY A 16 3.89 11.06 13.45
CA GLY A 16 4.34 9.93 14.22
C GLY A 16 4.51 8.71 13.35
N PRO A 17 5.00 7.62 13.90
CA PRO A 17 5.40 6.46 13.12
C PRO A 17 4.26 5.77 12.38
N ASP A 18 3.01 5.99 12.78
CA ASP A 18 1.91 5.19 12.25
C ASP A 18 0.96 5.96 11.34
N TYR A 19 1.26 7.23 11.05
CA TYR A 19 0.29 8.07 10.34
C TYR A 19 0.35 7.99 8.83
N CYS A 20 1.48 7.60 8.28
CA CYS A 20 1.71 7.76 6.85
C CYS A 20 1.67 6.46 6.08
N ARG A 21 1.49 5.35 6.77
CA ARG A 21 1.60 4.03 6.14
C ARG A 21 0.75 3.00 6.87
N ASN A 22 0.40 1.94 6.14
CA ASN A 22 -0.27 0.80 6.75
C ASN A 22 0.77 -0.19 7.28
N ASN A 23 0.28 -1.19 7.99
CA ASN A 23 1.12 -2.29 8.46
C ASN A 23 1.45 -3.24 7.31
N TRP A 24 2.47 -4.06 7.52
CA TRP A 24 2.67 -5.23 6.65
C TRP A 24 1.40 -6.05 6.64
N HIS A 25 1.00 -6.51 5.47
CA HIS A 25 -0.20 -7.32 5.34
C HIS A 25 -0.18 -8.16 4.08
N ILE A 26 -1.10 -9.12 4.02
CA ILE A 26 -1.23 -10.05 2.91
C ILE A 26 -2.69 -10.07 2.49
N HIS A 27 -2.93 -10.02 1.18
CA HIS A 27 -4.26 -10.31 0.60
C HIS A 27 -4.27 -11.78 0.20
N HIS A 28 -5.09 -12.59 0.89
CA HIS A 28 -5.22 -13.99 0.55
C HIS A 28 -6.26 -14.15 -0.54
N LYS A 29 -5.86 -14.71 -1.67
CA LYS A 29 -6.67 -14.86 -2.88
C LYS A 29 -7.05 -13.49 -3.46
N GLY A 30 -7.22 -13.41 -4.75
CA GLY A 30 -7.61 -12.17 -5.42
C GLY A 30 -6.46 -11.20 -5.65
N GLY A 31 -6.08 -10.44 -4.63
CA GLY A 31 -5.04 -9.42 -4.76
C GLY A 31 -5.60 -8.00 -4.78
N GLN A 32 -4.74 -7.03 -5.11
CA GLN A 32 -5.12 -5.62 -5.10
C GLN A 32 -4.36 -4.86 -6.16
N ILE A 33 -5.00 -3.85 -6.74
CA ILE A 33 -4.36 -2.94 -7.70
C ILE A 33 -4.41 -1.53 -7.09
N LEU A 34 -3.25 -0.87 -7.03
CA LEU A 34 -3.18 0.53 -6.60
C LEU A 34 -2.99 1.42 -7.81
N LEU A 35 -3.87 2.42 -7.92
CA LEU A 35 -3.78 3.46 -8.94
C LEU A 35 -3.43 4.76 -8.23
N VAL A 36 -2.21 5.24 -8.38
CA VAL A 36 -1.75 6.43 -7.67
C VAL A 36 -2.28 7.66 -8.40
N THR A 37 -3.02 8.49 -7.70
CA THR A 37 -3.67 9.66 -8.28
C THR A 37 -3.04 10.98 -7.86
N GLY A 38 -2.22 10.99 -6.81
CA GLY A 38 -1.56 12.23 -6.40
C GLY A 38 -0.57 12.02 -5.28
N GLY A 39 0.32 12.98 -5.11
CA GLY A 39 1.34 12.94 -4.07
C GLY A 39 2.48 12.00 -4.39
N ARG A 40 3.22 11.64 -3.36
CA ARG A 40 4.34 10.73 -3.46
C ARG A 40 4.30 9.74 -2.30
N GLY A 41 4.59 8.48 -2.58
CA GLY A 41 4.55 7.43 -1.57
C GLY A 41 5.48 6.29 -1.88
N TRP A 42 5.36 5.23 -1.10
CA TRP A 42 6.20 4.05 -1.21
C TRP A 42 5.36 2.79 -1.19
N TYR A 43 5.87 1.78 -1.87
CA TYR A 43 5.35 0.41 -1.84
C TYR A 43 6.53 -0.53 -1.66
N GLN A 44 6.38 -1.50 -0.78
CA GLN A 44 7.45 -2.47 -0.56
C GLN A 44 6.88 -3.86 -0.35
N GLU A 45 7.45 -4.83 -1.06
CA GLU A 45 7.21 -6.25 -0.80
C GLU A 45 8.28 -6.77 0.15
N TRP A 46 7.89 -7.68 1.00
CA TRP A 46 8.80 -8.26 1.99
C TRP A 46 10.04 -8.84 1.30
N GLY A 47 11.22 -8.46 1.79
CA GLY A 47 12.48 -8.94 1.25
C GLY A 47 12.98 -8.21 0.01
N LYS A 48 12.28 -7.15 -0.41
CA LYS A 48 12.67 -6.36 -1.58
C LYS A 48 12.84 -4.89 -1.22
N PRO A 49 13.57 -4.11 -2.02
CA PRO A 49 13.67 -2.66 -1.80
C PRO A 49 12.32 -1.98 -1.94
N ALA A 50 12.13 -0.87 -1.22
CA ALA A 50 10.95 -0.04 -1.38
C ALA A 50 10.96 0.63 -2.74
N GLN A 51 9.78 0.71 -3.35
CA GLN A 51 9.57 1.32 -4.66
C GLN A 51 8.85 2.65 -4.49
N GLU A 52 9.40 3.72 -5.05
CA GLU A 52 8.75 5.03 -5.02
C GLU A 52 7.54 5.04 -5.94
N LEU A 53 6.46 5.64 -5.46
CA LEU A 53 5.22 5.79 -6.22
C LEU A 53 4.88 7.27 -6.38
N LYS A 54 4.41 7.63 -7.56
CA LYS A 54 3.97 8.99 -7.87
C LYS A 54 2.74 8.94 -8.76
N ALA A 55 2.08 10.06 -8.93
CA ALA A 55 0.84 10.13 -9.72
C ALA A 55 1.03 9.51 -11.10
N GLY A 56 0.09 8.66 -11.47
CA GLY A 56 0.12 7.91 -12.72
C GLY A 56 0.67 6.51 -12.59
N ASP A 57 1.31 6.17 -11.47
CA ASP A 57 1.84 4.83 -11.29
C ASP A 57 0.71 3.83 -10.96
N VAL A 58 0.90 2.61 -11.42
CA VAL A 58 -0.01 1.50 -11.17
C VAL A 58 0.80 0.37 -10.56
N VAL A 59 0.32 -0.16 -9.43
CA VAL A 59 0.95 -1.31 -8.78
C VAL A 59 -0.04 -2.45 -8.75
N ASN A 60 0.34 -3.56 -9.34
CA ASN A 60 -0.43 -4.81 -9.24
C ASN A 60 0.16 -5.63 -8.10
N ILE A 61 -0.62 -5.76 -7.03
CA ILE A 61 -0.19 -6.52 -5.85
C ILE A 61 -0.80 -7.91 -5.95
N PRO A 62 0.01 -8.94 -6.25
CA PRO A 62 -0.51 -10.30 -6.35
C PRO A 62 -1.04 -10.80 -5.00
N PRO A 63 -1.91 -11.82 -5.01
CA PRO A 63 -2.31 -12.45 -3.77
C PRO A 63 -1.12 -13.14 -3.09
N GLU A 64 -1.20 -13.29 -1.79
CA GLU A 64 -0.23 -14.01 -0.96
C GLU A 64 1.12 -13.29 -0.82
N VAL A 65 1.22 -12.01 -1.23
CA VAL A 65 2.45 -11.23 -1.11
C VAL A 65 2.36 -10.33 0.11
N LYS A 66 3.33 -10.47 1.02
CA LYS A 66 3.45 -9.60 2.19
C LYS A 66 4.00 -8.25 1.75
N HIS A 67 3.27 -7.18 2.02
CA HIS A 67 3.63 -5.84 1.52
C HIS A 67 3.08 -4.76 2.44
N TRP A 68 3.52 -3.52 2.19
CA TRP A 68 2.93 -2.32 2.76
C TRP A 68 3.01 -1.19 1.74
N HIS A 69 2.22 -0.15 1.94
CA HIS A 69 2.33 1.09 1.19
C HIS A 69 1.99 2.27 2.11
N GLY A 70 2.43 3.44 1.70
CA GLY A 70 2.19 4.63 2.50
C GLY A 70 2.76 5.87 1.85
N ALA A 71 2.48 7.03 2.47
CA ALA A 71 2.98 8.31 2.01
C ALA A 71 4.47 8.42 2.26
N ALA A 72 5.17 9.15 1.39
CA ALA A 72 6.53 9.57 1.69
C ALA A 72 6.49 10.52 2.89
N LYS A 73 7.56 10.54 3.68
CA LYS A 73 7.57 11.28 4.95
C LYS A 73 7.39 12.79 4.79
N ASP A 74 7.64 13.32 3.61
CA ASP A 74 7.52 14.74 3.31
C ASP A 74 6.37 15.05 2.34
N SER A 75 5.45 14.11 2.12
CA SER A 75 4.40 14.27 1.13
C SER A 75 3.09 13.68 1.62
N TRP A 76 2.01 14.12 1.00
CA TRP A 76 0.74 13.40 1.05
C TRP A 76 0.73 12.37 -0.05
N PHE A 77 -0.21 11.44 0.02
CA PHE A 77 -0.30 10.35 -0.94
C PHE A 77 -1.76 9.95 -1.13
N GLN A 78 -2.20 9.93 -2.38
CA GLN A 78 -3.57 9.55 -2.71
C GLN A 78 -3.57 8.46 -3.76
N HIS A 79 -4.36 7.43 -3.51
CA HIS A 79 -4.47 6.33 -4.45
C HIS A 79 -5.86 5.73 -4.40
N LEU A 80 -6.23 5.06 -5.48
CA LEU A 80 -7.42 4.25 -5.56
C LEU A 80 -7.01 2.79 -5.39
N ALA A 81 -7.56 2.13 -4.40
CA ALA A 81 -7.30 0.72 -4.18
C ALA A 81 -8.44 -0.10 -4.77
N VAL A 82 -8.12 -0.96 -5.71
CA VAL A 82 -9.08 -1.84 -6.36
C VAL A 82 -8.81 -3.27 -5.91
N GLU A 83 -9.74 -3.86 -5.20
CA GLU A 83 -9.62 -5.25 -4.77
C GLU A 83 -10.09 -6.18 -5.86
N VAL A 84 -9.25 -7.16 -6.20
CA VAL A 84 -9.60 -8.18 -7.17
C VAL A 84 -10.41 -9.24 -6.43
N PRO A 85 -11.67 -9.47 -6.82
CA PRO A 85 -12.50 -10.42 -6.09
C PRO A 85 -12.07 -11.86 -6.34
N ALA A 86 -12.16 -12.67 -5.29
CA ALA A 86 -11.94 -14.10 -5.39
C ALA A 86 -12.71 -14.78 -4.27
N GLU A 87 -13.16 -15.99 -4.52
CA GLU A 87 -13.87 -16.77 -3.52
C GLU A 87 -12.95 -17.05 -2.33
N GLY A 88 -13.43 -16.75 -1.12
CA GLY A 88 -12.67 -16.95 0.09
C GLY A 88 -11.57 -15.92 0.32
N ALA A 89 -11.58 -14.79 -0.42
CA ALA A 89 -10.58 -13.74 -0.25
C ALA A 89 -10.66 -13.12 1.15
N SER A 90 -9.51 -12.85 1.73
CA SER A 90 -9.39 -12.22 3.05
C SER A 90 -8.10 -11.43 3.15
N ASN A 91 -8.01 -10.56 4.15
CA ASN A 91 -6.80 -9.80 4.43
C ASN A 91 -6.24 -10.25 5.76
N GLU A 92 -4.92 -10.37 5.81
CA GLU A 92 -4.21 -10.68 7.06
C GLU A 92 -3.31 -9.51 7.40
N TRP A 93 -3.53 -8.91 8.58
CA TRP A 93 -2.73 -7.78 9.06
C TRP A 93 -1.59 -8.31 9.93
N LEU A 94 -0.41 -7.83 9.67
CA LEU A 94 0.82 -8.29 10.31
C LEU A 94 1.46 -7.15 11.12
N GLU A 95 2.78 -7.22 11.29
CA GLU A 95 3.50 -6.25 12.11
C GLU A 95 3.55 -4.86 11.49
N SER A 96 3.85 -3.87 12.31
CA SER A 96 4.10 -2.51 11.85
C SER A 96 5.38 -2.45 11.02
N VAL A 97 5.43 -1.49 10.08
CA VAL A 97 6.66 -1.20 9.36
C VAL A 97 7.65 -0.58 10.34
N ASP A 98 8.90 -1.05 10.30
CA ASP A 98 9.95 -0.53 11.19
C ASP A 98 10.11 0.98 10.96
N PRO A 99 9.92 1.81 12.00
CA PRO A 99 10.07 3.26 11.85
C PRO A 99 11.44 3.69 11.36
N GLU A 100 12.50 2.98 11.74
CA GLU A 100 13.85 3.31 11.29
C GLU A 100 14.02 3.05 9.81
N GLU A 101 13.49 1.93 9.32
CA GLU A 101 13.54 1.62 7.89
C GLU A 101 12.70 2.63 7.09
N TYR A 102 11.53 2.98 7.59
CA TYR A 102 10.69 3.98 6.92
C TYR A 102 11.40 5.33 6.87
N ALA A 103 12.06 5.74 7.94
CA ALA A 103 12.76 7.02 8.00
C ALA A 103 13.91 7.13 7.01
N LYS A 104 14.48 6.01 6.57
CA LYS A 104 15.55 6.00 5.56
C LYS A 104 15.02 6.26 4.16
N LEU A 105 13.75 6.10 3.91
CA LEU A 105 13.14 6.36 2.61
C LEU A 105 12.99 7.86 2.40
N LYS A 106 13.36 8.33 1.23
CA LYS A 106 13.41 9.77 0.94
C LYS A 106 12.12 10.34 0.38
#